data_8b49bb3f108297eee02f9c35ccb66e81
#
_entry.id   8b49bb3f108297eee02f9c35ccb66e81
#
_cell.length_a   1.000
_cell.length_b   1.000
_cell.length_c   1.000
_cell.angle_alpha   90.00
_cell.angle_beta   90.00
_cell.angle_gamma   90.00
#
_symmetry.space_group_name_H-M   'P 1'
#
loop_
_entity.id
_entity.type
_entity.pdbx_description
1 polymer ?
#
loop_
_entity_poly.entity_id
_entity_poly.type
_entity_poly.pdbx_seq_one_letter_code
_entity_poly.pdbx_strand_id
1 'polypeptide(L)'
;MFSETARQIVHMSMSVFALLLRVLTWWQAALCAAAALVFNAVVLPRAGGRAIIRPADASRGYPVGILIYPVSVLLLILAFPERLDIAASAWGILALGDGAATLAGRRWGRHRLAWNPDKSVEGLLAFITAGGAAAVFFAWWTAPAITPPPATTFIIAAPILAAVAAGLVETIPIALDDNISVPATAAAVLWLCSLVTAGAWAGNAEAIAANVGPALVVNTAAATAGWLLRTVRVSGMLAGWAIGVVVFASLGVQGWGLLFLTFLTATVTSRLGLKKKALLGIAEERGGRRGGGNAFANTGLAAIAAAAAVATPFREAALVAFVAALATGGGDTAASEIGKAWGGKTYLPTTAAEVRPGTPGAVSLEGSAAGILGALAIAACGALAGLIPPWMVWAVVAGAIAGSIVESALAATLEPARVVNNDVLNFINTATGAIVAIAIVRIS
;
A
#
# COMPACT_ATOMS: atom_id res chain seq x y z
N MET A 1 -15.15 11.25 32.78
CA MET A 1 -15.61 11.79 31.49
C MET A 1 -14.53 11.52 30.45
N PHE A 2 -14.87 11.02 29.25
CA PHE A 2 -13.92 10.75 28.17
C PHE A 2 -13.30 12.06 27.65
N SER A 3 -11.98 12.07 27.44
CA SER A 3 -11.25 13.19 26.86
C SER A 3 -10.35 12.72 25.73
N GLU A 4 -10.68 13.09 24.49
CA GLU A 4 -9.87 12.75 23.31
C GLU A 4 -8.47 13.37 23.41
N THR A 5 -8.36 14.60 23.90
CA THR A 5 -7.05 15.26 24.10
C THR A 5 -6.18 14.49 25.09
N ALA A 6 -6.73 14.05 26.21
CA ALA A 6 -5.98 13.25 27.18
C ALA A 6 -5.54 11.91 26.58
N ARG A 7 -6.42 11.25 25.81
CA ARG A 7 -6.10 10.03 25.09
C ARG A 7 -4.95 10.22 24.11
N GLN A 8 -4.96 11.31 23.33
CA GLN A 8 -3.89 11.60 22.38
C GLN A 8 -2.57 11.94 23.07
N ILE A 9 -2.59 12.67 24.20
CA ILE A 9 -1.38 12.94 24.98
C ILE A 9 -0.77 11.63 25.49
N VAL A 10 -1.58 10.71 26.03
CA VAL A 10 -1.11 9.37 26.46
C VAL A 10 -0.54 8.61 25.27
N HIS A 11 -1.26 8.57 24.14
CA HIS A 11 -0.81 7.90 22.91
C HIS A 11 0.56 8.43 22.45
N MET A 12 0.72 9.75 22.37
CA MET A 12 1.98 10.40 21.99
C MET A 12 3.10 10.13 23.00
N SER A 13 2.80 10.14 24.30
CA SER A 13 3.79 9.92 25.37
C SER A 13 4.36 8.49 25.34
N MET A 14 3.64 7.51 24.81
CA MET A 14 4.13 6.14 24.68
C MET A 14 5.35 6.03 23.75
N SER A 15 5.57 7.01 22.85
CA SER A 15 6.78 7.05 22.01
C SER A 15 8.08 7.22 22.81
N VAL A 16 8.01 7.72 24.05
CA VAL A 16 9.19 7.81 24.93
C VAL A 16 9.85 6.45 25.15
N PHE A 17 9.05 5.38 25.15
CA PHE A 17 9.58 4.01 25.28
C PHE A 17 10.35 3.56 24.02
N ALA A 18 10.16 4.19 22.86
CA ALA A 18 10.97 3.93 21.67
C ALA A 18 12.45 4.32 21.88
N LEU A 19 12.75 5.22 22.82
CA LEU A 19 14.13 5.54 23.20
C LEU A 19 14.90 4.32 23.74
N LEU A 20 14.20 3.37 24.33
CA LEU A 20 14.78 2.14 24.87
C LEU A 20 15.32 1.21 23.77
N LEU A 21 14.82 1.33 22.52
CA LEU A 21 15.27 0.50 21.40
C LEU A 21 16.73 0.75 21.00
N ARG A 22 17.37 1.80 21.52
CA ARG A 22 18.81 2.01 21.40
C ARG A 22 19.65 1.08 22.30
N VAL A 23 19.10 0.69 23.47
CA VAL A 23 19.87 0.01 24.52
C VAL A 23 19.39 -1.41 24.79
N LEU A 24 18.13 -1.72 24.46
CA LEU A 24 17.56 -3.06 24.61
C LEU A 24 17.87 -3.92 23.38
N THR A 25 18.09 -5.20 23.62
CA THR A 25 18.04 -6.20 22.54
C THR A 25 16.59 -6.35 22.04
N TRP A 26 16.43 -6.87 20.82
CA TRP A 26 15.09 -7.03 20.24
C TRP A 26 14.14 -7.87 21.09
N TRP A 27 14.65 -8.96 21.72
CA TRP A 27 13.83 -9.82 22.57
C TRP A 27 13.45 -9.15 23.90
N GLN A 28 14.33 -8.32 24.50
CA GLN A 28 13.99 -7.52 25.68
C GLN A 28 12.93 -6.47 25.36
N ALA A 29 13.07 -5.78 24.23
CA ALA A 29 12.09 -4.83 23.74
C ALA A 29 10.74 -5.53 23.44
N ALA A 30 10.76 -6.71 22.83
CA ALA A 30 9.56 -7.51 22.57
C ALA A 30 8.87 -7.94 23.88
N LEU A 31 9.63 -8.34 24.90
CA LEU A 31 9.07 -8.64 26.23
C LEU A 31 8.44 -7.41 26.89
N CYS A 32 9.04 -6.23 26.77
CA CYS A 32 8.46 -4.99 27.26
C CYS A 32 7.14 -4.66 26.54
N ALA A 33 7.08 -4.80 25.21
CA ALA A 33 5.88 -4.59 24.43
C ALA A 33 4.78 -5.62 24.78
N ALA A 34 5.14 -6.88 24.96
CA ALA A 34 4.23 -7.92 25.42
C ALA A 34 3.70 -7.64 26.84
N ALA A 35 4.56 -7.18 27.75
CA ALA A 35 4.14 -6.79 29.09
C ALA A 35 3.17 -5.58 29.05
N ALA A 36 3.42 -4.60 28.18
CA ALA A 36 2.50 -3.49 27.96
C ALA A 36 1.14 -3.97 27.40
N LEU A 37 1.14 -4.94 26.49
CA LEU A 37 -0.09 -5.55 25.98
C LEU A 37 -0.88 -6.23 27.10
N VAL A 38 -0.22 -7.05 27.93
CA VAL A 38 -0.84 -7.72 29.09
C VAL A 38 -1.37 -6.69 30.09
N PHE A 39 -0.60 -5.64 30.38
CA PHE A 39 -1.03 -4.54 31.23
C PHE A 39 -2.31 -3.88 30.70
N ASN A 40 -2.35 -3.55 29.42
CA ASN A 40 -3.50 -2.93 28.79
C ASN A 40 -4.73 -3.85 28.74
N ALA A 41 -4.51 -5.15 28.60
CA ALA A 41 -5.59 -6.14 28.56
C ALA A 41 -6.17 -6.44 29.95
N VAL A 42 -5.33 -6.52 30.99
CA VAL A 42 -5.71 -7.05 32.30
C VAL A 42 -5.79 -5.98 33.37
N VAL A 43 -4.79 -5.09 33.47
CA VAL A 43 -4.67 -4.14 34.56
C VAL A 43 -5.44 -2.85 34.27
N LEU A 44 -5.28 -2.28 33.10
CA LEU A 44 -5.89 -0.98 32.75
C LEU A 44 -7.40 -0.93 32.88
N PRO A 45 -8.19 -1.97 32.47
CA PRO A 45 -9.64 -1.97 32.66
C PRO A 45 -10.06 -1.99 34.14
N ARG A 46 -9.21 -2.59 35.00
CA ARG A 46 -9.47 -2.67 36.46
C ARG A 46 -9.02 -1.43 37.21
N ALA A 47 -7.97 -0.75 36.71
CA ALA A 47 -7.39 0.44 37.35
C ALA A 47 -8.15 1.76 37.04
N GLY A 48 -9.31 1.70 36.39
CA GLY A 48 -10.14 2.87 36.17
C GLY A 48 -9.88 3.69 34.91
N GLY A 49 -9.29 3.07 33.86
CA GLY A 49 -8.96 3.71 32.57
C GLY A 49 -10.14 4.27 31.75
N ARG A 50 -11.30 4.51 32.38
CA ARG A 50 -12.55 4.99 31.72
C ARG A 50 -12.40 6.33 31.00
N ALA A 51 -11.43 7.16 31.38
CA ALA A 51 -11.20 8.48 30.77
C ALA A 51 -10.60 8.41 29.37
N ILE A 52 -9.91 7.29 29.02
CA ILE A 52 -9.23 7.10 27.75
C ILE A 52 -9.91 6.05 26.85
N ILE A 53 -10.95 5.37 27.35
CA ILE A 53 -11.72 4.39 26.58
C ILE A 53 -12.83 5.11 25.82
N ARG A 54 -12.87 4.96 24.49
CA ARG A 54 -13.93 5.53 23.65
C ARG A 54 -15.29 4.93 24.01
N PRO A 55 -16.39 5.72 23.97
CA PRO A 55 -17.73 5.20 24.24
C PRO A 55 -18.12 4.00 23.34
N ALA A 56 -17.68 4.02 22.08
CA ALA A 56 -17.88 2.92 21.14
C ALA A 56 -17.14 1.62 21.53
N ASP A 57 -15.97 1.73 22.16
CA ASP A 57 -15.21 0.59 22.65
C ASP A 57 -15.81 0.05 23.96
N ALA A 58 -16.33 0.94 24.82
CA ALA A 58 -17.01 0.55 26.04
C ALA A 58 -18.27 -0.29 25.76
N SER A 59 -19.00 0.00 24.69
CA SER A 59 -20.18 -0.78 24.28
C SER A 59 -19.83 -2.18 23.72
N ARG A 60 -18.60 -2.35 23.22
CA ARG A 60 -18.08 -3.65 22.72
C ARG A 60 -17.43 -4.50 23.82
N GLY A 61 -17.25 -3.94 25.03
CA GLY A 61 -16.62 -4.63 26.15
C GLY A 61 -15.09 -4.69 26.10
N TYR A 62 -14.46 -4.23 25.00
CA TYR A 62 -13.01 -4.25 24.78
C TYR A 62 -12.52 -2.94 24.15
N PRO A 63 -11.48 -2.28 24.72
CA PRO A 63 -10.85 -1.11 24.11
C PRO A 63 -9.90 -1.52 23.00
N VAL A 64 -10.45 -1.80 21.82
CA VAL A 64 -9.72 -2.37 20.67
C VAL A 64 -8.48 -1.57 20.32
N GLY A 65 -8.57 -0.24 20.18
CA GLY A 65 -7.43 0.61 19.83
C GLY A 65 -6.30 0.61 20.89
N ILE A 66 -6.66 0.46 22.18
CA ILE A 66 -5.68 0.38 23.28
C ILE A 66 -4.87 -0.94 23.23
N LEU A 67 -5.49 -2.02 22.72
CA LEU A 67 -4.81 -3.30 22.57
C LEU A 67 -4.03 -3.40 21.26
N ILE A 68 -4.56 -2.85 20.16
CA ILE A 68 -3.89 -2.89 18.85
C ILE A 68 -2.56 -2.12 18.88
N TYR A 69 -2.49 -1.01 19.60
CA TYR A 69 -1.27 -0.21 19.67
C TYR A 69 -0.03 -1.01 20.14
N PRO A 70 -0.01 -1.64 21.33
CA PRO A 70 1.14 -2.45 21.75
C PRO A 70 1.33 -3.71 20.90
N VAL A 71 0.28 -4.26 20.29
CA VAL A 71 0.40 -5.35 19.30
C VAL A 71 1.20 -4.88 18.09
N SER A 72 0.88 -3.72 17.54
CA SER A 72 1.58 -3.16 16.39
C SER A 72 3.06 -2.88 16.72
N VAL A 73 3.35 -2.33 17.90
CA VAL A 73 4.72 -2.12 18.35
C VAL A 73 5.48 -3.44 18.51
N LEU A 74 4.84 -4.44 19.11
CA LEU A 74 5.43 -5.79 19.24
C LEU A 74 5.73 -6.39 17.87
N LEU A 75 4.80 -6.30 16.93
CA LEU A 75 5.00 -6.81 15.57
C LEU A 75 6.12 -6.06 14.83
N LEU A 76 6.26 -4.75 15.00
CA LEU A 76 7.38 -3.98 14.44
C LEU A 76 8.73 -4.49 14.98
N ILE A 77 8.84 -4.70 16.28
CA ILE A 77 10.09 -5.20 16.90
C ILE A 77 10.42 -6.61 16.40
N LEU A 78 9.43 -7.50 16.33
CA LEU A 78 9.60 -8.87 15.85
C LEU A 78 9.91 -8.96 14.36
N ALA A 79 9.38 -8.05 13.55
CA ALA A 79 9.64 -8.00 12.10
C ALA A 79 11.04 -7.46 11.78
N PHE A 80 11.61 -6.62 12.64
CA PHE A 80 12.88 -5.94 12.38
C PHE A 80 13.89 -6.12 13.55
N PRO A 81 14.23 -7.36 13.94
CA PRO A 81 15.06 -7.61 15.12
C PRO A 81 16.49 -7.03 15.01
N GLU A 82 17.06 -6.97 13.80
CA GLU A 82 18.36 -6.40 13.52
C GLU A 82 18.30 -4.91 13.09
N ARG A 83 17.12 -4.38 12.87
CA ARG A 83 16.86 -3.05 12.36
C ARG A 83 15.83 -2.32 13.24
N LEU A 84 16.15 -2.23 14.54
CA LEU A 84 15.30 -1.54 15.52
C LEU A 84 15.14 -0.04 15.22
N ASP A 85 15.98 0.56 14.37
CA ASP A 85 15.82 1.90 13.83
C ASP A 85 14.54 2.04 12.99
N ILE A 86 14.20 1.02 12.19
CA ILE A 86 12.94 0.96 11.44
C ILE A 86 11.75 0.89 12.39
N ALA A 87 11.81 0.00 13.39
CA ALA A 87 10.74 -0.14 14.38
C ALA A 87 10.53 1.15 15.19
N ALA A 88 11.62 1.79 15.65
CA ALA A 88 11.57 3.05 16.39
C ALA A 88 10.97 4.20 15.57
N SER A 89 11.41 4.33 14.32
CA SER A 89 10.93 5.38 13.42
C SER A 89 9.45 5.19 13.06
N ALA A 90 9.02 3.96 12.74
CA ALA A 90 7.62 3.64 12.47
C ALA A 90 6.73 3.87 13.70
N TRP A 91 7.24 3.54 14.90
CA TRP A 91 6.55 3.86 16.15
C TRP A 91 6.44 5.37 16.38
N GLY A 92 7.49 6.15 16.09
CA GLY A 92 7.47 7.59 16.16
C GLY A 92 6.41 8.22 15.24
N ILE A 93 6.28 7.72 13.99
CA ILE A 93 5.24 8.14 13.06
C ILE A 93 3.84 7.84 13.61
N LEU A 94 3.62 6.61 14.09
CA LEU A 94 2.36 6.21 14.68
C LEU A 94 1.98 7.12 15.86
N ALA A 95 2.88 7.30 16.81
CA ALA A 95 2.57 8.02 18.04
C ALA A 95 2.40 9.52 17.83
N LEU A 96 3.37 10.18 17.20
CA LEU A 96 3.41 11.63 17.07
C LEU A 96 2.69 12.13 15.82
N GLY A 97 2.70 11.33 14.72
CA GLY A 97 1.99 11.67 13.50
C GLY A 97 0.47 11.66 13.70
N ASP A 98 -0.10 10.52 14.14
CA ASP A 98 -1.55 10.40 14.40
C ASP A 98 -2.03 11.35 15.50
N GLY A 99 -1.26 11.45 16.59
CA GLY A 99 -1.58 12.40 17.67
C GLY A 99 -1.65 13.85 17.18
N ALA A 100 -0.65 14.32 16.43
CA ALA A 100 -0.60 15.65 15.87
C ALA A 100 -1.71 15.90 14.85
N ALA A 101 -1.99 14.93 13.96
CA ALA A 101 -3.08 15.01 12.99
C ALA A 101 -4.43 15.23 13.66
N THR A 102 -4.72 14.43 14.70
CA THR A 102 -5.96 14.53 15.45
C THR A 102 -6.10 15.89 16.15
N LEU A 103 -5.04 16.35 16.83
CA LEU A 103 -5.08 17.63 17.57
C LEU A 103 -5.19 18.82 16.60
N ALA A 104 -4.38 18.86 15.55
CA ALA A 104 -4.37 19.94 14.57
C ALA A 104 -5.66 19.94 13.72
N GLY A 105 -6.10 18.78 13.25
CA GLY A 105 -7.32 18.64 12.47
C GLY A 105 -8.57 19.10 13.23
N ARG A 106 -8.64 18.84 14.54
CA ARG A 106 -9.76 19.31 15.39
C ARG A 106 -9.71 20.80 15.68
N ARG A 107 -8.51 21.37 15.84
CA ARG A 107 -8.36 22.78 16.20
C ARG A 107 -8.36 23.72 15.02
N TRP A 108 -7.73 23.33 13.91
CA TRP A 108 -7.46 24.19 12.75
C TRP A 108 -7.97 23.62 11.42
N GLY A 109 -8.55 22.41 11.38
CA GLY A 109 -8.97 21.72 10.17
C GLY A 109 -10.09 22.44 9.44
N ARG A 110 -9.76 23.36 8.54
CA ARG A 110 -10.68 24.14 7.71
C ARG A 110 -10.84 23.57 6.30
N HIS A 111 -9.75 23.04 5.73
CA HIS A 111 -9.72 22.54 4.38
C HIS A 111 -9.89 21.02 4.38
N ARG A 112 -11.10 20.57 4.06
CA ARG A 112 -11.40 19.12 4.01
C ARG A 112 -10.77 18.47 2.80
N LEU A 113 -10.29 17.21 2.98
CA LEU A 113 -9.72 16.43 1.88
C LEU A 113 -10.84 16.01 0.91
N ALA A 114 -10.59 16.16 -0.39
CA ALA A 114 -11.59 15.85 -1.43
C ALA A 114 -11.99 14.37 -1.47
N TRP A 115 -11.14 13.47 -0.95
CA TRP A 115 -11.38 12.02 -0.92
C TRP A 115 -11.86 11.52 0.45
N ASN A 116 -11.70 12.32 1.50
CA ASN A 116 -12.17 12.00 2.86
C ASN A 116 -12.58 13.29 3.58
N PRO A 117 -13.87 13.66 3.59
CA PRO A 117 -14.35 14.86 4.26
C PRO A 117 -14.19 14.87 5.79
N ASP A 118 -13.95 13.71 6.40
CA ASP A 118 -13.72 13.62 7.85
C ASP A 118 -12.30 14.03 8.24
N LYS A 119 -11.37 14.08 7.26
CA LYS A 119 -9.99 14.49 7.43
C LYS A 119 -9.73 15.86 6.80
N SER A 120 -8.66 16.53 7.24
CA SER A 120 -8.29 17.88 6.76
C SER A 120 -6.84 17.95 6.28
N VAL A 121 -6.57 18.92 5.41
CA VAL A 121 -5.21 19.22 4.92
C VAL A 121 -4.29 19.60 6.08
N GLU A 122 -4.78 20.41 7.03
CA GLU A 122 -4.02 20.84 8.21
C GLU A 122 -3.65 19.64 9.10
N GLY A 123 -4.58 18.69 9.26
CA GLY A 123 -4.31 17.44 9.97
C GLY A 123 -3.24 16.61 9.28
N LEU A 124 -3.33 16.43 7.97
CA LEU A 124 -2.35 15.71 7.16
C LEU A 124 -0.96 16.36 7.23
N LEU A 125 -0.88 17.69 7.11
CA LEU A 125 0.39 18.41 7.23
C LEU A 125 0.99 18.27 8.64
N ALA A 126 0.17 18.33 9.68
CA ALA A 126 0.61 18.09 11.04
C ALA A 126 1.10 16.65 11.25
N PHE A 127 0.43 15.66 10.64
CA PHE A 127 0.89 14.27 10.62
C PHE A 127 2.31 14.16 10.02
N ILE A 128 2.48 14.66 8.81
CA ILE A 128 3.74 14.56 8.07
C ILE A 128 4.88 15.27 8.80
N THR A 129 4.62 16.47 9.32
CA THR A 129 5.66 17.25 9.99
C THR A 129 6.05 16.66 11.34
N ALA A 130 5.10 16.37 12.22
CA ALA A 130 5.37 15.81 13.53
C ALA A 130 5.86 14.35 13.45
N GLY A 131 5.20 13.52 12.64
CA GLY A 131 5.59 12.13 12.42
C GLY A 131 6.96 12.02 11.74
N GLY A 132 7.22 12.84 10.72
CA GLY A 132 8.51 12.89 10.04
C GLY A 132 9.65 13.34 10.94
N ALA A 133 9.44 14.41 11.72
CA ALA A 133 10.45 14.88 12.68
C ALA A 133 10.74 13.82 13.76
N ALA A 134 9.69 13.19 14.30
CA ALA A 134 9.85 12.09 15.27
C ALA A 134 10.61 10.91 14.66
N ALA A 135 10.26 10.50 13.45
CA ALA A 135 10.90 9.36 12.81
C ALA A 135 12.37 9.63 12.47
N VAL A 136 12.73 10.84 12.01
CA VAL A 136 14.13 11.25 11.81
C VAL A 136 14.88 11.22 13.15
N PHE A 137 14.27 11.76 14.21
CA PHE A 137 14.87 11.73 15.54
C PHE A 137 15.12 10.29 16.02
N PHE A 138 14.14 9.38 15.90
CA PHE A 138 14.30 8.00 16.34
C PHE A 138 15.28 7.21 15.47
N ALA A 139 15.30 7.44 14.14
CA ALA A 139 16.30 6.86 13.26
C ALA A 139 17.73 7.30 13.67
N TRP A 140 17.91 8.60 13.91
CA TRP A 140 19.19 9.15 14.38
C TRP A 140 19.56 8.61 15.77
N TRP A 141 18.61 8.57 16.71
CA TRP A 141 18.83 8.11 18.06
C TRP A 141 19.26 6.64 18.12
N THR A 142 18.64 5.78 17.34
CA THR A 142 18.91 4.33 17.35
C THR A 142 20.07 3.93 16.42
N ALA A 143 20.47 4.79 15.47
CA ALA A 143 21.53 4.49 14.50
C ALA A 143 22.83 3.93 15.11
N PRO A 144 23.34 4.43 16.28
CA PRO A 144 24.56 3.88 16.86
C PRO A 144 24.44 2.42 17.36
N ALA A 145 23.23 1.90 17.53
CA ALA A 145 23.00 0.51 17.96
C ALA A 145 22.84 -0.45 16.77
N ILE A 146 22.82 0.05 15.53
CA ILE A 146 22.63 -0.76 14.32
C ILE A 146 23.98 -1.06 13.68
N THR A 147 24.17 -2.31 13.28
CA THR A 147 25.42 -2.77 12.66
C THR A 147 25.14 -3.44 11.31
N PRO A 148 25.67 -2.95 10.19
CA PRO A 148 26.41 -1.68 10.07
C PRO A 148 25.49 -0.46 10.27
N PRO A 149 26.03 0.70 10.71
CA PRO A 149 25.21 1.88 10.94
C PRO A 149 24.57 2.36 9.64
N PRO A 150 23.30 2.80 9.68
CA PRO A 150 22.60 3.30 8.50
C PRO A 150 23.25 4.59 7.99
N ALA A 151 23.20 4.77 6.66
CA ALA A 151 23.73 5.99 6.02
C ALA A 151 22.94 7.23 6.48
N THR A 152 23.60 8.37 6.57
CA THR A 152 22.97 9.66 6.94
C THR A 152 21.81 10.02 6.02
N THR A 153 21.92 9.71 4.72
CA THR A 153 20.85 9.90 3.74
C THR A 153 19.62 9.08 4.08
N PHE A 154 19.79 7.83 4.54
CA PHE A 154 18.70 6.99 5.02
C PHE A 154 18.06 7.60 6.27
N ILE A 155 18.86 8.01 7.26
CA ILE A 155 18.38 8.57 8.54
C ILE A 155 17.45 9.77 8.33
N ILE A 156 17.67 10.55 7.28
CA ILE A 156 16.88 11.77 7.01
C ILE A 156 15.76 11.48 6.00
N ALA A 157 16.09 10.94 4.82
CA ALA A 157 15.14 10.86 3.71
C ALA A 157 14.10 9.76 3.91
N ALA A 158 14.49 8.59 4.38
CA ALA A 158 13.56 7.45 4.52
C ALA A 158 12.43 7.73 5.53
N PRO A 159 12.68 8.29 6.75
CA PRO A 159 11.63 8.64 7.69
C PRO A 159 10.65 9.70 7.15
N ILE A 160 11.14 10.68 6.40
CA ILE A 160 10.26 11.71 5.79
C ILE A 160 9.34 11.06 4.76
N LEU A 161 9.88 10.22 3.86
CA LEU A 161 9.09 9.48 2.88
C LEU A 161 8.06 8.56 3.56
N ALA A 162 8.48 7.87 4.62
CA ALA A 162 7.60 7.01 5.40
C ALA A 162 6.46 7.79 6.06
N ALA A 163 6.75 8.98 6.61
CA ALA A 163 5.72 9.84 7.20
C ALA A 163 4.74 10.38 6.15
N VAL A 164 5.21 10.74 4.96
CA VAL A 164 4.34 11.14 3.85
C VAL A 164 3.43 9.99 3.43
N ALA A 165 3.99 8.80 3.19
CA ALA A 165 3.22 7.63 2.77
C ALA A 165 2.20 7.21 3.83
N ALA A 166 2.61 7.12 5.10
CA ALA A 166 1.73 6.75 6.21
C ALA A 166 0.63 7.79 6.45
N GLY A 167 0.95 9.09 6.33
CA GLY A 167 -0.03 10.16 6.42
C GLY A 167 -1.07 10.12 5.31
N LEU A 168 -0.68 9.79 4.08
CA LEU A 168 -1.63 9.59 2.98
C LEU A 168 -2.54 8.38 3.23
N VAL A 169 -1.98 7.27 3.72
CA VAL A 169 -2.74 6.05 4.06
C VAL A 169 -3.73 6.31 5.19
N GLU A 170 -3.34 7.09 6.22
CA GLU A 170 -4.22 7.50 7.34
C GLU A 170 -5.46 8.27 6.85
N THR A 171 -5.36 8.95 5.69
CA THR A 171 -6.49 9.68 5.12
C THR A 171 -7.42 8.83 4.26
N ILE A 172 -7.14 7.55 4.01
CA ILE A 172 -8.02 6.67 3.23
C ILE A 172 -9.30 6.38 4.02
N PRO A 173 -10.50 6.53 3.42
CA PRO A 173 -11.76 6.31 4.12
C PRO A 173 -12.09 4.81 4.25
N ILE A 174 -11.41 4.14 5.18
CA ILE A 174 -11.62 2.72 5.53
C ILE A 174 -11.78 2.57 7.04
N ALA A 175 -12.35 1.46 7.50
CA ALA A 175 -12.53 1.18 8.92
C ALA A 175 -11.35 0.41 9.54
N LEU A 176 -10.26 0.20 8.79
CA LEU A 176 -9.02 -0.36 9.33
C LEU A 176 -8.41 0.60 10.35
N ASP A 177 -8.03 0.07 11.52
CA ASP A 177 -7.48 0.88 12.61
C ASP A 177 -6.14 1.51 12.20
N ASP A 178 -5.98 2.81 12.42
CA ASP A 178 -4.78 3.57 12.10
C ASP A 178 -3.54 3.03 12.85
N ASN A 179 -3.74 2.39 14.01
CA ASN A 179 -2.67 1.70 14.74
C ASN A 179 -2.12 0.46 14.01
N ILE A 180 -2.76 0.00 12.92
CA ILE A 180 -2.26 -1.07 12.04
C ILE A 180 -1.71 -0.46 10.75
N SER A 181 -2.54 0.31 10.04
CA SER A 181 -2.21 0.79 8.69
C SER A 181 -1.03 1.76 8.67
N VAL A 182 -0.97 2.67 9.63
CA VAL A 182 0.11 3.67 9.74
C VAL A 182 1.48 3.01 9.99
N PRO A 183 1.68 2.21 11.07
CA PRO A 183 3.00 1.64 11.34
C PRO A 183 3.40 0.59 10.30
N ALA A 184 2.46 -0.17 9.73
CA ALA A 184 2.76 -1.12 8.66
C ALA A 184 3.27 -0.41 7.40
N THR A 185 2.61 0.68 6.99
CA THR A 185 3.05 1.50 5.85
C THR A 185 4.40 2.15 6.11
N ALA A 186 4.56 2.75 7.28
CA ALA A 186 5.82 3.39 7.67
C ALA A 186 6.99 2.40 7.64
N ALA A 187 6.80 1.23 8.27
CA ALA A 187 7.81 0.19 8.30
C ALA A 187 8.15 -0.38 6.91
N ALA A 188 7.14 -0.58 6.05
CA ALA A 188 7.35 -1.04 4.68
C ALA A 188 8.19 -0.04 3.87
N VAL A 189 7.89 1.25 3.95
CA VAL A 189 8.65 2.30 3.26
C VAL A 189 10.08 2.40 3.82
N LEU A 190 10.25 2.41 5.14
CA LEU A 190 11.56 2.43 5.77
C LEU A 190 12.40 1.21 5.37
N TRP A 191 11.81 0.03 5.37
CA TRP A 191 12.48 -1.20 4.95
C TRP A 191 12.91 -1.13 3.48
N LEU A 192 12.02 -0.74 2.57
CA LEU A 192 12.34 -0.58 1.15
C LEU A 192 13.47 0.44 0.93
N CYS A 193 13.43 1.57 1.62
CA CYS A 193 14.51 2.57 1.58
C CYS A 193 15.83 2.03 2.14
N SER A 194 15.79 1.11 3.11
CA SER A 194 17.01 0.49 3.68
C SER A 194 17.72 -0.43 2.70
N LEU A 195 17.03 -0.91 1.66
CA LEU A 195 17.61 -1.73 0.59
C LEU A 195 18.34 -0.91 -0.48
N VAL A 196 18.17 0.42 -0.48
CA VAL A 196 18.84 1.31 -1.44
C VAL A 196 20.34 1.35 -1.16
N THR A 197 21.15 1.16 -2.20
CA THR A 197 22.60 1.24 -2.11
C THR A 197 23.16 2.29 -3.04
N ALA A 198 24.20 3.02 -2.58
CA ALA A 198 24.88 4.02 -3.39
C ALA A 198 25.47 3.43 -4.68
N GLY A 199 25.97 2.18 -4.61
CA GLY A 199 26.52 1.50 -5.79
C GLY A 199 25.48 1.20 -6.86
N ALA A 200 24.29 0.67 -6.48
CA ALA A 200 23.21 0.41 -7.41
C ALA A 200 22.68 1.71 -8.04
N TRP A 201 22.50 2.74 -7.22
CA TRP A 201 22.09 4.06 -7.72
C TRP A 201 23.09 4.67 -8.68
N ALA A 202 24.36 4.72 -8.32
CA ALA A 202 25.42 5.30 -9.16
C ALA A 202 25.58 4.53 -10.50
N GLY A 203 25.45 3.21 -10.49
CA GLY A 203 25.52 2.38 -11.70
C GLY A 203 24.37 2.63 -12.69
N ASN A 204 23.26 3.20 -12.25
CA ASN A 204 22.10 3.50 -13.10
C ASN A 204 21.85 5.01 -13.29
N ALA A 205 22.63 5.89 -12.64
CA ALA A 205 22.38 7.32 -12.59
C ALA A 205 22.37 7.98 -13.99
N GLU A 206 23.29 7.61 -14.86
CA GLU A 206 23.38 8.13 -16.23
C GLU A 206 22.14 7.73 -17.05
N ALA A 207 21.73 6.45 -16.99
CA ALA A 207 20.55 5.96 -17.68
C ALA A 207 19.27 6.65 -17.16
N ILE A 208 19.15 6.82 -15.83
CA ILE A 208 18.04 7.56 -15.22
C ILE A 208 18.02 9.01 -15.72
N ALA A 209 19.16 9.71 -15.69
CA ALA A 209 19.25 11.09 -16.14
C ALA A 209 18.87 11.25 -17.62
N ALA A 210 19.32 10.32 -18.47
CA ALA A 210 18.94 10.29 -19.90
C ALA A 210 17.44 10.06 -20.10
N ASN A 211 16.81 9.26 -19.25
CA ASN A 211 15.40 8.93 -19.37
C ASN A 211 14.45 10.00 -18.79
N VAL A 212 14.88 10.86 -17.86
CA VAL A 212 14.01 11.85 -17.18
C VAL A 212 13.31 12.79 -18.17
N GLY A 213 14.05 13.36 -19.12
CA GLY A 213 13.47 14.27 -20.13
C GLY A 213 12.38 13.58 -20.97
N PRO A 214 12.68 12.45 -21.63
CA PRO A 214 11.68 11.66 -22.35
C PRO A 214 10.51 11.22 -21.44
N ALA A 215 10.77 10.82 -20.19
CA ALA A 215 9.73 10.44 -19.25
C ALA A 215 8.72 11.57 -19.01
N LEU A 216 9.19 12.79 -18.78
CA LEU A 216 8.33 13.95 -18.58
C LEU A 216 7.48 14.25 -19.82
N VAL A 217 8.08 14.24 -21.00
CA VAL A 217 7.39 14.53 -22.27
C VAL A 217 6.31 13.48 -22.56
N VAL A 218 6.69 12.20 -22.55
CA VAL A 218 5.79 11.09 -22.90
C VAL A 218 4.64 10.99 -21.92
N ASN A 219 4.92 11.10 -20.61
CA ASN A 219 3.86 10.98 -19.61
C ASN A 219 2.95 12.21 -19.55
N THR A 220 3.45 13.41 -19.85
CA THR A 220 2.61 14.60 -19.97
C THR A 220 1.67 14.46 -21.16
N ALA A 221 2.16 13.99 -22.30
CA ALA A 221 1.31 13.74 -23.48
C ALA A 221 0.27 12.64 -23.20
N ALA A 222 0.68 11.50 -22.63
CA ALA A 222 -0.21 10.38 -22.32
C ALA A 222 -1.28 10.76 -21.27
N ALA A 223 -0.90 11.46 -20.21
CA ALA A 223 -1.80 11.89 -19.15
C ALA A 223 -2.83 12.92 -19.69
N THR A 224 -2.38 13.88 -20.49
CA THR A 224 -3.24 14.86 -21.15
C THR A 224 -4.20 14.19 -22.11
N ALA A 225 -3.73 13.26 -22.95
CA ALA A 225 -4.56 12.48 -23.85
C ALA A 225 -5.61 11.66 -23.09
N GLY A 226 -5.22 10.97 -22.02
CA GLY A 226 -6.14 10.20 -21.17
C GLY A 226 -7.25 11.07 -20.55
N TRP A 227 -6.91 12.28 -20.13
CA TRP A 227 -7.89 13.25 -19.62
C TRP A 227 -8.83 13.79 -20.70
N LEU A 228 -8.29 14.18 -21.87
CA LEU A 228 -9.07 14.66 -23.00
C LEU A 228 -10.02 13.58 -23.54
N LEU A 229 -9.56 12.33 -23.62
CA LEU A 229 -10.36 11.17 -24.03
C LEU A 229 -11.34 10.70 -22.94
N ARG A 230 -11.35 11.37 -21.78
CA ARG A 230 -12.23 11.07 -20.65
C ARG A 230 -12.08 9.63 -20.12
N THR A 231 -10.89 9.05 -20.23
CA THR A 231 -10.58 7.73 -19.64
C THR A 231 -10.17 7.82 -18.17
N VAL A 232 -9.63 8.97 -17.76
CA VAL A 232 -9.20 9.23 -16.37
C VAL A 232 -9.79 10.52 -15.83
N ARG A 233 -9.85 10.63 -14.50
CA ARG A 233 -10.15 11.88 -13.77
C ARG A 233 -8.86 12.66 -13.58
N VAL A 234 -8.94 13.92 -13.10
CA VAL A 234 -7.75 14.73 -12.80
C VAL A 234 -6.83 14.04 -11.81
N SER A 235 -7.38 13.43 -10.74
CA SER A 235 -6.58 12.66 -9.77
C SER A 235 -5.90 11.44 -10.40
N GLY A 236 -6.59 10.74 -11.32
CA GLY A 236 -6.02 9.62 -12.07
C GLY A 236 -4.96 10.06 -13.08
N MET A 237 -5.16 11.24 -13.71
CA MET A 237 -4.18 11.85 -14.60
C MET A 237 -2.87 12.15 -13.84
N LEU A 238 -2.96 12.80 -12.67
CA LEU A 238 -1.80 13.15 -11.86
C LEU A 238 -1.07 11.91 -11.31
N ALA A 239 -1.82 10.94 -10.78
CA ALA A 239 -1.25 9.70 -10.27
C ALA A 239 -0.60 8.87 -11.41
N GLY A 240 -1.29 8.71 -12.53
CA GLY A 240 -0.76 8.01 -13.71
C GLY A 240 0.47 8.69 -14.29
N TRP A 241 0.49 10.04 -14.31
CA TRP A 241 1.65 10.81 -14.71
C TRP A 241 2.85 10.53 -13.81
N ALA A 242 2.69 10.62 -12.49
CA ALA A 242 3.77 10.39 -11.53
C ALA A 242 4.31 8.95 -11.60
N ILE A 243 3.41 7.95 -11.63
CA ILE A 243 3.77 6.54 -11.79
C ILE A 243 4.50 6.30 -13.12
N GLY A 244 3.98 6.84 -14.21
CA GLY A 244 4.58 6.70 -15.53
C GLY A 244 5.96 7.34 -15.63
N VAL A 245 6.16 8.51 -15.02
CA VAL A 245 7.49 9.18 -14.95
C VAL A 245 8.48 8.30 -14.18
N VAL A 246 8.11 7.77 -13.02
CA VAL A 246 8.97 6.88 -12.24
C VAL A 246 9.33 5.63 -13.04
N VAL A 247 8.35 4.96 -13.66
CA VAL A 247 8.58 3.74 -14.44
C VAL A 247 9.47 4.02 -15.65
N PHE A 248 9.18 5.09 -16.40
CA PHE A 248 9.98 5.42 -17.58
C PHE A 248 11.41 5.84 -17.20
N ALA A 249 11.58 6.67 -16.18
CA ALA A 249 12.90 7.07 -15.71
C ALA A 249 13.74 5.88 -15.25
N SER A 250 13.12 4.89 -14.59
CA SER A 250 13.81 3.70 -14.08
C SER A 250 14.06 2.63 -15.13
N LEU A 251 13.05 2.28 -15.95
CA LEU A 251 13.08 1.12 -16.84
C LEU A 251 12.98 1.48 -18.34
N GLY A 252 13.00 2.78 -18.67
CA GLY A 252 12.92 3.24 -20.04
C GLY A 252 11.59 2.90 -20.73
N VAL A 253 11.64 2.86 -22.07
CA VAL A 253 10.48 2.59 -22.93
C VAL A 253 9.91 1.19 -22.72
N GLN A 254 10.72 0.21 -22.35
CA GLN A 254 10.29 -1.16 -22.13
C GLN A 254 9.36 -1.27 -20.92
N GLY A 255 9.76 -0.72 -19.78
CA GLY A 255 8.92 -0.67 -18.57
C GLY A 255 7.66 0.15 -18.78
N TRP A 256 7.80 1.32 -19.39
CA TRP A 256 6.67 2.20 -19.70
C TRP A 256 5.69 1.56 -20.69
N GLY A 257 6.20 0.88 -21.71
CA GLY A 257 5.36 0.16 -22.70
C GLY A 257 4.49 -0.91 -22.04
N LEU A 258 5.05 -1.67 -21.10
CA LEU A 258 4.30 -2.68 -20.35
C LEU A 258 3.23 -2.06 -19.44
N LEU A 259 3.56 -0.95 -18.74
CA LEU A 259 2.61 -0.16 -17.96
C LEU A 259 1.46 0.36 -18.85
N PHE A 260 1.80 0.90 -20.01
CA PHE A 260 0.81 1.43 -20.96
C PHE A 260 -0.08 0.33 -21.54
N LEU A 261 0.48 -0.85 -21.85
CA LEU A 261 -0.29 -2.02 -22.28
C LEU A 261 -1.29 -2.45 -21.20
N THR A 262 -0.86 -2.49 -19.93
CA THR A 262 -1.74 -2.80 -18.79
C THR A 262 -2.88 -1.79 -18.68
N PHE A 263 -2.58 -0.50 -18.82
CA PHE A 263 -3.61 0.56 -18.84
C PHE A 263 -4.59 0.39 -20.02
N LEU A 264 -4.09 0.06 -21.20
CA LEU A 264 -4.94 -0.20 -22.38
C LEU A 264 -5.83 -1.42 -22.17
N THR A 265 -5.26 -2.53 -21.69
CA THR A 265 -6.01 -3.76 -21.38
C THR A 265 -7.16 -3.43 -20.42
N ALA A 266 -6.86 -2.74 -19.35
CA ALA A 266 -7.84 -2.34 -18.37
C ALA A 266 -8.90 -1.36 -18.94
N THR A 267 -8.51 -0.42 -19.81
CA THR A 267 -9.44 0.53 -20.43
C THR A 267 -10.35 -0.15 -21.44
N VAL A 268 -9.83 -1.07 -22.24
CA VAL A 268 -10.60 -1.83 -23.23
C VAL A 268 -11.60 -2.74 -22.53
N THR A 269 -11.14 -3.55 -21.57
CA THR A 269 -12.03 -4.49 -20.85
C THR A 269 -13.14 -3.78 -20.09
N SER A 270 -12.88 -2.60 -19.48
CA SER A 270 -13.90 -1.82 -18.80
C SER A 270 -15.01 -1.32 -19.77
N ARG A 271 -14.68 -1.07 -21.04
CA ARG A 271 -15.65 -0.65 -22.06
C ARG A 271 -16.41 -1.81 -22.70
N LEU A 272 -15.84 -3.02 -22.67
CA LEU A 272 -16.51 -4.20 -23.19
C LEU A 272 -17.77 -4.52 -22.37
N GLY A 273 -18.89 -4.78 -23.06
CA GLY A 273 -20.17 -5.12 -22.44
C GLY A 273 -20.80 -3.99 -21.59
N LEU A 274 -20.37 -2.72 -21.76
CA LEU A 274 -20.82 -1.59 -20.91
C LEU A 274 -22.34 -1.45 -20.86
N LYS A 275 -23.06 -1.64 -21.99
CA LYS A 275 -24.52 -1.58 -22.03
C LYS A 275 -25.16 -2.63 -21.12
N LYS A 276 -24.65 -3.87 -21.14
CA LYS A 276 -25.15 -4.97 -20.32
C LYS A 276 -24.87 -4.71 -18.83
N LYS A 277 -23.64 -4.29 -18.50
CA LYS A 277 -23.25 -3.92 -17.13
C LYS A 277 -24.10 -2.77 -16.58
N ALA A 278 -24.42 -1.77 -17.41
CA ALA A 278 -25.27 -0.64 -17.03
C ALA A 278 -26.71 -1.08 -16.75
N LEU A 279 -27.28 -1.96 -17.60
CA LEU A 279 -28.63 -2.53 -17.39
C LEU A 279 -28.72 -3.34 -16.10
N LEU A 280 -27.65 -4.03 -15.69
CA LEU A 280 -27.57 -4.81 -14.45
C LEU A 280 -27.24 -3.94 -13.22
N GLY A 281 -26.97 -2.65 -13.39
CA GLY A 281 -26.58 -1.75 -12.29
C GLY A 281 -25.19 -2.03 -11.70
N ILE A 282 -24.33 -2.78 -12.41
CA ILE A 282 -22.98 -3.20 -11.97
C ILE A 282 -21.87 -2.56 -12.81
N ALA A 283 -22.19 -1.57 -13.65
CA ALA A 283 -21.20 -0.80 -14.37
C ALA A 283 -20.35 0.03 -13.39
N GLU A 284 -19.08 0.23 -13.71
CA GLU A 284 -18.21 1.12 -12.92
C GLU A 284 -18.83 2.51 -12.81
N GLU A 285 -18.74 3.08 -11.61
CA GLU A 285 -19.24 4.42 -11.34
C GLU A 285 -18.66 5.47 -12.30
N ARG A 286 -19.46 6.50 -12.60
CA ARG A 286 -19.03 7.67 -13.38
C ARG A 286 -18.49 7.35 -14.79
N GLY A 287 -18.99 6.27 -15.41
CA GLY A 287 -18.65 5.88 -16.78
C GLY A 287 -17.25 5.25 -16.89
N GLY A 288 -16.75 4.60 -15.85
CA GLY A 288 -15.47 3.88 -15.85
C GLY A 288 -14.23 4.78 -15.84
N ARG A 289 -14.34 6.07 -15.47
CA ARG A 289 -13.21 6.99 -15.38
C ARG A 289 -12.39 6.70 -14.13
N ARG A 290 -11.14 6.28 -14.32
CA ARG A 290 -10.25 5.89 -13.23
C ARG A 290 -9.75 7.09 -12.43
N GLY A 291 -9.83 6.97 -11.09
CA GLY A 291 -9.29 7.93 -10.14
C GLY A 291 -7.85 7.63 -9.73
N GLY A 292 -7.25 8.52 -8.93
CA GLY A 292 -5.89 8.35 -8.44
C GLY A 292 -5.70 7.15 -7.51
N GLY A 293 -6.70 6.86 -6.65
CA GLY A 293 -6.68 5.67 -5.78
C GLY A 293 -6.61 4.39 -6.60
N ASN A 294 -7.48 4.24 -7.61
CA ASN A 294 -7.46 3.08 -8.49
C ASN A 294 -6.16 2.96 -9.31
N ALA A 295 -5.60 4.08 -9.81
CA ALA A 295 -4.31 4.06 -10.50
C ALA A 295 -3.19 3.58 -9.58
N PHE A 296 -3.11 4.12 -8.35
CA PHE A 296 -2.09 3.71 -7.37
C PHE A 296 -2.28 2.26 -6.92
N ALA A 297 -3.51 1.83 -6.66
CA ALA A 297 -3.82 0.47 -6.23
C ALA A 297 -3.36 -0.60 -7.23
N ASN A 298 -3.55 -0.35 -8.52
CA ASN A 298 -3.23 -1.32 -9.58
C ASN A 298 -1.81 -1.20 -10.13
N THR A 299 -1.15 -0.04 -10.00
CA THR A 299 0.17 0.20 -10.63
C THR A 299 1.21 0.85 -9.73
N GLY A 300 0.84 1.27 -8.52
CA GLY A 300 1.78 1.90 -7.57
C GLY A 300 2.89 0.95 -7.13
N LEU A 301 2.57 -0.32 -6.87
CA LEU A 301 3.58 -1.32 -6.54
C LEU A 301 4.56 -1.54 -7.71
N ALA A 302 4.08 -1.52 -8.94
CA ALA A 302 4.94 -1.61 -10.11
C ALA A 302 5.92 -0.42 -10.18
N ALA A 303 5.46 0.81 -9.88
CA ALA A 303 6.36 1.97 -9.81
C ALA A 303 7.42 1.83 -8.70
N ILE A 304 7.04 1.33 -7.52
CA ILE A 304 7.98 1.04 -6.44
C ILE A 304 9.00 -0.02 -6.88
N ALA A 305 8.54 -1.10 -7.52
CA ALA A 305 9.39 -2.16 -8.02
C ALA A 305 10.35 -1.65 -9.14
N ALA A 306 9.88 -0.79 -10.04
CA ALA A 306 10.71 -0.16 -11.07
C ALA A 306 11.82 0.69 -10.44
N ALA A 307 11.52 1.51 -9.43
CA ALA A 307 12.50 2.27 -8.69
C ALA A 307 13.49 1.35 -7.94
N ALA A 308 13.00 0.29 -7.31
CA ALA A 308 13.84 -0.70 -6.62
C ALA A 308 14.81 -1.42 -7.58
N ALA A 309 14.42 -1.68 -8.82
CA ALA A 309 15.26 -2.32 -9.83
C ALA A 309 16.53 -1.53 -10.17
N VAL A 310 16.52 -0.22 -9.99
CA VAL A 310 17.67 0.66 -10.28
C VAL A 310 18.38 1.15 -9.02
N ALA A 311 17.71 1.15 -7.87
CA ALA A 311 18.23 1.71 -6.63
C ALA A 311 18.76 0.64 -5.65
N THR A 312 18.47 -0.65 -5.88
CA THR A 312 18.85 -1.75 -4.99
C THR A 312 19.67 -2.82 -5.70
N PRO A 313 20.41 -3.66 -4.98
CA PRO A 313 21.13 -4.80 -5.58
C PRO A 313 20.18 -5.94 -6.04
N PHE A 314 18.89 -5.85 -5.77
CA PHE A 314 17.89 -6.88 -6.03
C PHE A 314 17.15 -6.66 -7.37
N ARG A 315 17.87 -6.23 -8.42
CA ARG A 315 17.29 -5.88 -9.74
C ARG A 315 16.38 -6.96 -10.29
N GLU A 316 16.81 -8.22 -10.29
CA GLU A 316 16.03 -9.34 -10.85
C GLU A 316 14.69 -9.51 -10.10
N ALA A 317 14.72 -9.61 -8.77
CA ALA A 317 13.50 -9.72 -7.97
C ALA A 317 12.57 -8.51 -8.15
N ALA A 318 13.14 -7.31 -8.28
CA ALA A 318 12.38 -6.10 -8.52
C ALA A 318 11.72 -6.09 -9.92
N LEU A 319 12.39 -6.59 -10.95
CA LEU A 319 11.80 -6.74 -12.29
C LEU A 319 10.68 -7.79 -12.31
N VAL A 320 10.87 -8.92 -11.59
CA VAL A 320 9.80 -9.91 -11.41
C VAL A 320 8.60 -9.28 -10.71
N ALA A 321 8.83 -8.53 -9.61
CA ALA A 321 7.77 -7.81 -8.91
C ALA A 321 7.05 -6.80 -9.80
N PHE A 322 7.79 -6.05 -10.63
CA PHE A 322 7.25 -5.09 -11.59
C PHE A 322 6.28 -5.75 -12.58
N VAL A 323 6.74 -6.80 -13.25
CA VAL A 323 5.93 -7.53 -14.25
C VAL A 323 4.75 -8.22 -13.58
N ALA A 324 4.96 -8.86 -12.42
CA ALA A 324 3.91 -9.55 -11.68
C ALA A 324 2.84 -8.59 -11.16
N ALA A 325 3.21 -7.43 -10.63
CA ALA A 325 2.23 -6.43 -10.18
C ALA A 325 1.35 -5.95 -11.34
N LEU A 326 1.94 -5.67 -12.52
CA LEU A 326 1.18 -5.25 -13.69
C LEU A 326 0.32 -6.38 -14.26
N ALA A 327 0.84 -7.60 -14.32
CA ALA A 327 0.10 -8.77 -14.79
C ALA A 327 -1.08 -9.10 -13.87
N THR A 328 -0.87 -9.01 -12.56
CA THR A 328 -1.93 -9.22 -11.55
C THR A 328 -3.02 -8.16 -11.66
N GLY A 329 -2.67 -6.86 -11.62
CA GLY A 329 -3.67 -5.78 -11.69
C GLY A 329 -4.41 -5.72 -13.04
N GLY A 330 -3.71 -5.99 -14.15
CA GLY A 330 -4.31 -6.05 -15.49
C GLY A 330 -5.20 -7.28 -15.68
N GLY A 331 -4.75 -8.43 -15.18
CA GLY A 331 -5.50 -9.69 -15.18
C GLY A 331 -6.76 -9.60 -14.33
N ASP A 332 -6.65 -9.05 -13.13
CA ASP A 332 -7.77 -8.83 -12.22
C ASP A 332 -8.84 -7.92 -12.84
N THR A 333 -8.43 -6.80 -13.44
CA THR A 333 -9.36 -5.94 -14.17
C THR A 333 -10.05 -6.68 -15.31
N ALA A 334 -9.32 -7.49 -16.07
CA ALA A 334 -9.91 -8.30 -17.13
C ALA A 334 -10.91 -9.33 -16.57
N ALA A 335 -10.55 -10.02 -15.49
CA ALA A 335 -11.42 -10.99 -14.81
C ALA A 335 -12.74 -10.36 -14.33
N SER A 336 -12.63 -9.27 -13.60
CA SER A 336 -13.77 -8.54 -13.05
C SER A 336 -14.70 -8.01 -14.15
N GLU A 337 -14.16 -7.35 -15.19
CA GLU A 337 -14.94 -6.71 -16.24
C GLU A 337 -15.58 -7.70 -17.22
N ILE A 338 -14.87 -8.76 -17.59
CA ILE A 338 -15.40 -9.85 -18.43
C ILE A 338 -16.40 -10.68 -17.63
N GLY A 339 -16.10 -11.01 -16.37
CA GLY A 339 -17.01 -11.71 -15.48
C GLY A 339 -18.34 -10.97 -15.29
N LYS A 340 -18.33 -9.65 -15.08
CA LYS A 340 -19.54 -8.81 -15.02
C LYS A 340 -20.32 -8.80 -16.32
N ALA A 341 -19.62 -8.77 -17.46
CA ALA A 341 -20.27 -8.65 -18.77
C ALA A 341 -20.83 -9.98 -19.31
N TRP A 342 -20.09 -11.07 -19.15
CA TRP A 342 -20.39 -12.37 -19.78
C TRP A 342 -20.34 -13.55 -18.84
N GLY A 343 -20.03 -13.36 -17.54
CA GLY A 343 -20.06 -14.44 -16.56
C GLY A 343 -21.45 -15.09 -16.52
N GLY A 344 -21.45 -16.41 -16.59
CA GLY A 344 -22.66 -17.22 -16.45
C GLY A 344 -23.04 -17.32 -14.97
N LYS A 345 -22.63 -18.41 -14.32
CA LYS A 345 -22.78 -18.58 -12.88
C LYS A 345 -21.61 -17.96 -12.13
N THR A 346 -21.92 -17.24 -11.05
CA THR A 346 -20.93 -16.63 -10.18
C THR A 346 -20.97 -17.24 -8.80
N TYR A 347 -19.80 -17.48 -8.20
CA TYR A 347 -19.64 -18.14 -6.90
C TYR A 347 -18.73 -17.35 -5.99
N LEU A 348 -18.95 -17.41 -4.69
CA LEU A 348 -17.99 -16.96 -3.69
C LEU A 348 -16.97 -18.07 -3.42
N PRO A 349 -15.65 -17.83 -3.62
CA PRO A 349 -14.63 -18.87 -3.40
C PRO A 349 -14.58 -19.35 -1.94
N THR A 350 -14.97 -18.49 -0.98
CA THR A 350 -14.95 -18.78 0.46
C THR A 350 -16.04 -19.76 0.91
N THR A 351 -17.17 -19.81 0.21
CA THR A 351 -18.35 -20.61 0.62
C THR A 351 -18.84 -21.54 -0.48
N ALA A 352 -18.30 -21.42 -1.70
CA ALA A 352 -18.80 -22.08 -2.92
C ALA A 352 -20.30 -21.80 -3.23
N ALA A 353 -20.89 -20.78 -2.59
CA ALA A 353 -22.28 -20.40 -2.81
C ALA A 353 -22.43 -19.66 -4.13
N GLU A 354 -23.48 -19.97 -4.89
CA GLU A 354 -23.90 -19.23 -6.07
C GLU A 354 -24.47 -17.86 -5.64
N VAL A 355 -23.94 -16.77 -6.22
CA VAL A 355 -24.32 -15.39 -5.90
C VAL A 355 -24.60 -14.59 -7.15
N ARG A 356 -25.17 -13.39 -6.99
CA ARG A 356 -25.45 -12.52 -8.12
C ARG A 356 -24.15 -11.93 -8.70
N PRO A 357 -24.05 -11.72 -10.03
CA PRO A 357 -22.96 -10.98 -10.65
C PRO A 357 -22.80 -9.61 -9.99
N GLY A 358 -21.55 -9.21 -9.72
CA GLY A 358 -21.24 -7.95 -9.03
C GLY A 358 -21.20 -8.02 -7.51
N THR A 359 -21.48 -9.17 -6.89
CA THR A 359 -21.23 -9.39 -5.46
C THR A 359 -19.73 -9.29 -5.18
N PRO A 360 -19.27 -8.54 -4.14
CA PRO A 360 -17.85 -8.46 -3.79
C PRO A 360 -17.22 -9.84 -3.61
N GLY A 361 -16.07 -10.06 -4.24
CA GLY A 361 -15.35 -11.33 -4.19
C GLY A 361 -15.96 -12.49 -5.02
N ALA A 362 -17.05 -12.23 -5.78
CA ALA A 362 -17.63 -13.26 -6.64
C ALA A 362 -16.80 -13.50 -7.89
N VAL A 363 -16.59 -14.78 -8.23
CA VAL A 363 -15.83 -15.22 -9.41
C VAL A 363 -16.72 -16.00 -10.38
N SER A 364 -16.41 -15.93 -11.69
CA SER A 364 -17.02 -16.76 -12.73
C SER A 364 -15.94 -17.45 -13.53
N LEU A 365 -16.28 -18.53 -14.21
CA LEU A 365 -15.33 -19.26 -15.06
C LEU A 365 -14.78 -18.37 -16.19
N GLU A 366 -15.65 -17.62 -16.85
CA GLU A 366 -15.31 -16.71 -17.94
C GLU A 366 -14.41 -15.56 -17.46
N GLY A 367 -14.74 -15.01 -16.28
CA GLY A 367 -13.92 -13.98 -15.64
C GLY A 367 -12.54 -14.51 -15.28
N SER A 368 -12.46 -15.66 -14.62
CA SER A 368 -11.19 -16.29 -14.24
C SER A 368 -10.32 -16.62 -15.46
N ALA A 369 -10.91 -17.17 -16.52
CA ALA A 369 -10.20 -17.43 -17.77
C ALA A 369 -9.67 -16.13 -18.41
N ALA A 370 -10.48 -15.08 -18.46
CA ALA A 370 -10.05 -13.77 -18.97
C ALA A 370 -8.92 -13.16 -18.13
N GLY A 371 -8.97 -13.31 -16.82
CA GLY A 371 -7.92 -12.87 -15.91
C GLY A 371 -6.59 -13.58 -16.15
N ILE A 372 -6.61 -14.90 -16.24
CA ILE A 372 -5.41 -15.71 -16.52
C ILE A 372 -4.82 -15.35 -17.89
N LEU A 373 -5.66 -15.22 -18.92
CA LEU A 373 -5.21 -14.84 -20.27
C LEU A 373 -4.63 -13.42 -20.30
N GLY A 374 -5.25 -12.48 -19.57
CA GLY A 374 -4.75 -11.12 -19.43
C GLY A 374 -3.39 -11.06 -18.71
N ALA A 375 -3.26 -11.79 -17.60
CA ALA A 375 -2.01 -11.91 -16.88
C ALA A 375 -0.90 -12.57 -17.73
N LEU A 376 -1.23 -13.64 -18.46
CA LEU A 376 -0.31 -14.31 -19.37
C LEU A 376 0.15 -13.38 -20.50
N ALA A 377 -0.76 -12.63 -21.11
CA ALA A 377 -0.43 -11.69 -22.17
C ALA A 377 0.53 -10.59 -21.68
N ILE A 378 0.26 -9.99 -20.51
CA ILE A 378 1.12 -8.96 -19.92
C ILE A 378 2.49 -9.55 -19.53
N ALA A 379 2.52 -10.74 -18.91
CA ALA A 379 3.76 -11.42 -18.53
C ALA A 379 4.61 -11.78 -19.76
N ALA A 380 3.98 -12.30 -20.83
CA ALA A 380 4.66 -12.62 -22.08
C ALA A 380 5.23 -11.36 -22.75
N CYS A 381 4.48 -10.25 -22.78
CA CYS A 381 4.98 -8.97 -23.26
C CYS A 381 6.15 -8.45 -22.40
N GLY A 382 6.12 -8.65 -21.08
CA GLY A 382 7.24 -8.35 -20.21
C GLY A 382 8.51 -9.15 -20.54
N ALA A 383 8.34 -10.42 -20.85
CA ALA A 383 9.46 -11.28 -21.32
C ALA A 383 9.97 -10.88 -22.70
N LEU A 384 9.07 -10.57 -23.65
CA LEU A 384 9.45 -10.08 -24.98
C LEU A 384 10.16 -8.73 -24.94
N ALA A 385 9.80 -7.87 -23.98
CA ALA A 385 10.49 -6.62 -23.72
C ALA A 385 11.84 -6.77 -23.00
N GLY A 386 12.25 -7.99 -22.65
CA GLY A 386 13.51 -8.29 -21.96
C GLY A 386 13.53 -7.88 -20.48
N LEU A 387 12.35 -7.64 -19.88
CA LEU A 387 12.24 -7.28 -18.46
C LEU A 387 12.43 -8.50 -17.55
N ILE A 388 11.97 -9.65 -17.98
CA ILE A 388 12.17 -10.96 -17.31
C ILE A 388 12.53 -12.04 -18.33
N PRO A 389 13.27 -13.08 -17.93
CA PRO A 389 13.46 -14.26 -18.78
C PRO A 389 12.13 -14.98 -19.09
N PRO A 390 11.99 -15.59 -20.29
CA PRO A 390 10.74 -16.25 -20.67
C PRO A 390 10.27 -17.35 -19.71
N TRP A 391 11.19 -18.06 -19.08
CA TRP A 391 10.85 -19.11 -18.12
C TRP A 391 10.18 -18.56 -16.84
N MET A 392 10.32 -17.27 -16.50
CA MET A 392 9.65 -16.66 -15.33
C MET A 392 8.18 -16.34 -15.58
N VAL A 393 7.69 -16.39 -16.81
CA VAL A 393 6.30 -16.07 -17.17
C VAL A 393 5.31 -16.92 -16.36
N TRP A 394 5.58 -18.21 -16.18
CA TRP A 394 4.71 -19.08 -15.40
C TRP A 394 4.62 -18.66 -13.91
N ALA A 395 5.75 -18.22 -13.34
CA ALA A 395 5.79 -17.75 -11.95
C ALA A 395 4.96 -16.46 -11.77
N VAL A 396 5.04 -15.55 -12.75
CA VAL A 396 4.23 -14.33 -12.79
C VAL A 396 2.73 -14.67 -12.89
N VAL A 397 2.34 -15.59 -13.75
CA VAL A 397 0.94 -16.02 -13.90
C VAL A 397 0.44 -16.72 -12.63
N ALA A 398 1.25 -17.58 -12.03
CA ALA A 398 0.92 -18.23 -10.76
C ALA A 398 0.73 -17.18 -9.63
N GLY A 399 1.62 -16.17 -9.59
CA GLY A 399 1.46 -15.03 -8.69
C GLY A 399 0.15 -14.29 -8.91
N ALA A 400 -0.20 -13.97 -10.15
CA ALA A 400 -1.46 -13.30 -10.49
C ALA A 400 -2.69 -14.10 -10.05
N ILE A 401 -2.68 -15.43 -10.24
CA ILE A 401 -3.74 -16.31 -9.77
C ILE A 401 -3.84 -16.28 -8.24
N ALA A 402 -2.70 -16.37 -7.53
CA ALA A 402 -2.68 -16.31 -6.08
C ALA A 402 -3.22 -14.97 -5.55
N GLY A 403 -2.82 -13.87 -6.17
CA GLY A 403 -3.32 -12.53 -5.86
C GLY A 403 -4.84 -12.45 -5.99
N SER A 404 -5.39 -12.87 -7.14
CA SER A 404 -6.84 -12.87 -7.39
C SER A 404 -7.61 -13.74 -6.39
N ILE A 405 -7.07 -14.89 -5.97
CA ILE A 405 -7.71 -15.75 -4.94
C ILE A 405 -7.76 -15.02 -3.61
N VAL A 406 -6.64 -14.44 -3.18
CA VAL A 406 -6.57 -13.69 -1.90
C VAL A 406 -7.49 -12.48 -1.94
N GLU A 407 -7.48 -11.71 -3.02
CA GLU A 407 -8.36 -10.54 -3.20
C GLU A 407 -9.83 -10.96 -3.13
N SER A 408 -10.26 -11.98 -3.87
CA SER A 408 -11.64 -12.45 -3.87
C SER A 408 -12.09 -12.93 -2.47
N ALA A 409 -11.22 -13.62 -1.72
CA ALA A 409 -11.51 -14.06 -0.36
C ALA A 409 -11.67 -12.89 0.62
N LEU A 410 -10.77 -11.89 0.52
CA LEU A 410 -10.84 -10.70 1.36
C LEU A 410 -12.01 -9.79 0.97
N ALA A 411 -12.31 -9.64 -0.32
CA ALA A 411 -13.45 -8.89 -0.82
C ALA A 411 -14.77 -9.46 -0.30
N ALA A 412 -14.92 -10.78 -0.31
CA ALA A 412 -16.13 -11.45 0.20
C ALA A 412 -16.35 -11.22 1.70
N THR A 413 -15.30 -10.95 2.47
CA THR A 413 -15.37 -10.88 3.94
C THR A 413 -15.23 -9.47 4.50
N LEU A 414 -14.25 -8.71 4.02
CA LEU A 414 -13.86 -7.42 4.61
C LEU A 414 -14.52 -6.21 3.93
N GLU A 415 -14.86 -6.29 2.64
CA GLU A 415 -15.46 -5.16 1.92
C GLU A 415 -16.91 -4.91 2.38
N PRO A 416 -17.79 -5.92 2.57
CA PRO A 416 -19.12 -5.71 3.12
C PRO A 416 -19.11 -5.12 4.53
N ALA A 417 -18.09 -5.44 5.32
CA ALA A 417 -17.87 -4.87 6.65
C ALA A 417 -17.23 -3.46 6.62
N ARG A 418 -16.90 -2.93 5.43
CA ARG A 418 -16.19 -1.65 5.22
C ARG A 418 -14.84 -1.55 5.92
N VAL A 419 -14.24 -2.67 6.27
CA VAL A 419 -12.89 -2.70 6.87
C VAL A 419 -11.85 -2.22 5.87
N VAL A 420 -11.99 -2.61 4.60
CA VAL A 420 -11.20 -2.17 3.46
C VAL A 420 -12.11 -1.76 2.31
N ASN A 421 -11.58 -0.98 1.38
CA ASN A 421 -12.25 -0.64 0.13
C ASN A 421 -11.58 -1.35 -1.06
N ASN A 422 -12.19 -1.28 -2.23
CA ASN A 422 -11.70 -1.92 -3.44
C ASN A 422 -10.26 -1.48 -3.83
N ASP A 423 -9.87 -0.23 -3.60
CA ASP A 423 -8.50 0.23 -3.91
C ASP A 423 -7.47 -0.48 -3.01
N VAL A 424 -7.76 -0.66 -1.72
CA VAL A 424 -6.88 -1.42 -0.81
C VAL A 424 -6.82 -2.89 -1.20
N LEU A 425 -7.93 -3.50 -1.59
CA LEU A 425 -7.97 -4.89 -2.07
C LEU A 425 -7.12 -5.08 -3.33
N ASN A 426 -7.24 -4.19 -4.31
CA ASN A 426 -6.42 -4.22 -5.52
C ASN A 426 -4.92 -4.06 -5.21
N PHE A 427 -4.55 -3.23 -4.24
CA PHE A 427 -3.16 -3.12 -3.81
C PHE A 427 -2.66 -4.41 -3.16
N ILE A 428 -3.45 -5.03 -2.28
CA ILE A 428 -3.13 -6.33 -1.67
C ILE A 428 -3.02 -7.41 -2.74
N ASN A 429 -3.90 -7.42 -3.73
CA ASN A 429 -3.86 -8.31 -4.89
C ASN A 429 -2.52 -8.21 -5.61
N THR A 430 -2.14 -7.01 -6.07
CA THR A 430 -0.88 -6.79 -6.79
C THR A 430 0.35 -7.12 -5.93
N ALA A 431 0.30 -6.81 -4.62
CA ALA A 431 1.37 -7.15 -3.68
C ALA A 431 1.52 -8.66 -3.49
N THR A 432 0.40 -9.37 -3.30
CA THR A 432 0.39 -10.84 -3.18
C THR A 432 0.96 -11.48 -4.45
N GLY A 433 0.51 -11.03 -5.63
CA GLY A 433 1.01 -11.52 -6.91
C GLY A 433 2.52 -11.35 -7.06
N ALA A 434 3.04 -10.19 -6.72
CA ALA A 434 4.48 -9.91 -6.76
C ALA A 434 5.28 -10.77 -5.77
N ILE A 435 4.82 -10.89 -4.52
CA ILE A 435 5.49 -11.69 -3.48
C ILE A 435 5.54 -13.17 -3.88
N VAL A 436 4.43 -13.73 -4.34
CA VAL A 436 4.35 -15.13 -4.77
C VAL A 436 5.24 -15.38 -5.97
N ALA A 437 5.24 -14.50 -6.98
CA ALA A 437 6.11 -14.63 -8.14
C ALA A 437 7.59 -14.61 -7.76
N ILE A 438 8.03 -13.69 -6.89
CA ILE A 438 9.41 -13.65 -6.37
C ILE A 438 9.74 -14.94 -5.61
N ALA A 439 8.84 -15.40 -4.74
CA ALA A 439 9.07 -16.61 -3.95
C ALA A 439 9.26 -17.84 -4.85
N ILE A 440 8.44 -17.99 -5.87
CA ILE A 440 8.55 -19.09 -6.86
C ILE A 440 9.90 -19.01 -7.57
N VAL A 441 10.28 -17.84 -8.11
CA VAL A 441 11.54 -17.66 -8.84
C VAL A 441 12.77 -17.94 -7.97
N ARG A 442 12.70 -17.68 -6.66
CA ARG A 442 13.81 -17.97 -5.74
C ARG A 442 13.96 -19.44 -5.38
N ILE A 443 12.92 -20.25 -5.54
CA ILE A 443 12.91 -21.69 -5.22
C ILE A 443 13.25 -22.51 -6.48
N SER A 444 12.99 -21.96 -7.67
CA SER A 444 13.27 -22.58 -8.98
C SER A 444 14.72 -22.41 -9.39
#